data_10360548f8a273fc85b4a3cdc6ae325f
#
_entry.id   10360548f8a273fc85b4a3cdc6ae325f
#
_cell.length_a   1.000
_cell.length_b   1.000
_cell.length_c   1.000
_cell.angle_alpha   90.00
_cell.angle_beta   90.00
_cell.angle_gamma   90.00
#
_symmetry.space_group_name_H-M   'P 1'
#
loop_
_entity.id
_entity.type
_entity.pdbx_description
1 polymer ?
#
loop_
_entity_poly.entity_id
_entity_poly.type
_entity_poly.pdbx_seq_one_letter_code
_entity_poly.pdbx_strand_id
1 'polypeptide(L)'
;MQTSKRYALIKAFSIRDYLGIVLTALLVAILLFPKGKLERYLPESVEINTDLALAYYRALLRTNPSVDIYDALVKSYIRVGRTRDAMEVVSEIERKSPNDPEILFLKYQLLKAEYFSTKDEEQKKRIKNEMEKLLSLYTKLKPDTDSLEKAFREAESMYIPEIAYRTSTVLAERTGNLFWVEKAFYYSIAFKNYAMASRFADVLVEKKGKAFVKDAINLALLSGNLQKAFTYAKTYYQELPPAERRSLIKRLIEVGLTKENYLSFREYMKKSFPLTPEERLYLEKEVMRRALWAKDYETLKRLIIENLYLSQSLEYRTFLLELALGTGDPYFARDVAKRLYSGNN
;
A
#
# COMPACT_ATOMS: atom_id res chain seq x y z
N MET A 1 -86.61 16.64 31.21
CA MET A 1 -85.85 15.90 32.26
C MET A 1 -84.70 15.07 31.64
N GLN A 2 -83.75 15.66 30.88
CA GLN A 2 -82.68 14.95 30.23
C GLN A 2 -81.33 15.68 30.22
N THR A 3 -81.15 16.74 30.98
CA THR A 3 -79.89 17.53 31.02
C THR A 3 -78.98 17.26 32.21
N SER A 4 -79.42 16.40 33.17
CA SER A 4 -78.69 16.19 34.42
C SER A 4 -77.64 15.05 34.39
N LYS A 5 -77.65 14.16 33.37
CA LYS A 5 -76.74 13.02 33.32
C LYS A 5 -75.35 13.27 32.64
N ARG A 6 -75.21 14.35 31.87
CA ARG A 6 -73.93 14.66 31.22
C ARG A 6 -72.87 15.34 32.08
N TYR A 7 -73.30 15.99 33.17
CA TYR A 7 -72.33 16.63 34.09
C TYR A 7 -71.75 15.73 35.17
N ALA A 8 -72.28 14.55 35.36
CA ALA A 8 -71.79 13.62 36.35
C ALA A 8 -70.51 12.86 35.89
N LEU A 9 -70.28 12.73 34.60
CA LEU A 9 -69.11 12.06 34.07
C LEU A 9 -67.87 12.94 34.05
N ILE A 10 -68.00 14.24 34.06
CA ILE A 10 -66.82 15.16 34.05
C ILE A 10 -66.26 15.38 35.44
N LYS A 11 -66.97 15.01 36.51
CA LYS A 11 -66.49 15.10 37.90
C LYS A 11 -65.72 13.83 38.38
N ALA A 12 -65.59 12.82 37.54
CA ALA A 12 -65.01 11.55 37.96
C ALA A 12 -63.46 11.53 38.02
N PHE A 13 -62.77 12.48 37.42
CA PHE A 13 -61.32 12.55 37.44
C PHE A 13 -60.85 13.87 38.09
N SER A 14 -60.18 13.75 39.21
CA SER A 14 -59.53 14.90 39.83
C SER A 14 -58.22 15.25 39.13
N ILE A 15 -57.76 16.50 39.28
CA ILE A 15 -56.45 16.90 38.75
C ILE A 15 -55.31 15.92 39.21
N ARG A 16 -55.49 15.34 40.41
CA ARG A 16 -54.56 14.31 40.94
C ARG A 16 -54.56 13.01 40.15
N ASP A 17 -55.74 12.59 39.65
CA ASP A 17 -55.88 11.39 38.82
C ASP A 17 -55.22 11.57 37.44
N TYR A 18 -55.38 12.75 36.85
CA TYR A 18 -54.67 13.12 35.62
C TYR A 18 -53.16 13.16 35.80
N LEU A 19 -52.70 13.75 36.89
CA LEU A 19 -51.29 13.81 37.23
C LEU A 19 -50.73 12.40 37.47
N GLY A 20 -51.49 11.52 38.14
CA GLY A 20 -51.15 10.10 38.33
C GLY A 20 -51.06 9.34 37.03
N ILE A 21 -51.99 9.51 36.10
CA ILE A 21 -51.96 8.88 34.76
C ILE A 21 -50.77 9.34 33.95
N VAL A 22 -50.49 10.67 33.92
CA VAL A 22 -49.35 11.22 33.22
C VAL A 22 -48.02 10.72 33.81
N LEU A 23 -47.90 10.69 35.14
CA LEU A 23 -46.70 10.20 35.84
C LEU A 23 -46.48 8.70 35.60
N THR A 24 -47.57 7.91 35.63
CA THR A 24 -47.51 6.47 35.33
C THR A 24 -47.14 6.21 33.88
N ALA A 25 -47.70 6.95 32.94
CA ALA A 25 -47.36 6.87 31.54
C ALA A 25 -45.91 7.25 31.27
N LEU A 26 -45.38 8.26 31.96
CA LEU A 26 -43.99 8.69 31.89
C LEU A 26 -43.04 7.65 32.50
N LEU A 27 -43.44 7.02 33.60
CA LEU A 27 -42.68 5.96 34.26
C LEU A 27 -42.64 4.67 33.41
N VAL A 28 -43.78 4.33 32.79
CA VAL A 28 -43.89 3.23 31.84
C VAL A 28 -43.05 3.51 30.59
N ALA A 29 -43.07 4.75 30.08
CA ALA A 29 -42.19 5.13 28.96
C ALA A 29 -40.70 5.02 29.30
N ILE A 30 -40.31 5.44 30.51
CA ILE A 30 -38.90 5.29 30.98
C ILE A 30 -38.50 3.80 31.17
N LEU A 31 -39.43 2.96 31.64
CA LEU A 31 -39.19 1.52 31.84
C LEU A 31 -39.20 0.72 30.52
N LEU A 32 -40.05 1.06 29.57
CA LEU A 32 -40.15 0.41 28.27
C LEU A 32 -39.06 0.83 27.29
N PHE A 33 -38.52 2.03 27.46
CA PHE A 33 -37.41 2.54 26.62
C PHE A 33 -36.17 2.88 27.43
N PRO A 34 -35.42 1.85 27.89
CA PRO A 34 -34.16 2.09 28.58
C PRO A 34 -33.20 2.81 27.64
N LYS A 35 -32.56 3.89 28.13
CA LYS A 35 -31.68 4.80 27.38
C LYS A 35 -30.72 4.09 26.40
N GLY A 36 -30.11 2.99 26.81
CA GLY A 36 -29.14 2.25 25.98
C GLY A 36 -29.75 1.48 24.80
N LYS A 37 -31.08 1.25 24.78
CA LYS A 37 -31.77 0.66 23.60
C LYS A 37 -32.20 1.74 22.63
N LEU A 38 -32.63 2.89 23.11
CA LEU A 38 -32.99 4.04 22.25
C LEU A 38 -31.78 4.50 21.43
N GLU A 39 -30.61 4.59 22.03
CA GLU A 39 -29.37 4.97 21.34
C GLU A 39 -28.98 4.00 20.21
N ARG A 40 -29.35 2.72 20.30
CA ARG A 40 -29.12 1.71 19.24
C ARG A 40 -30.16 1.76 18.12
N TYR A 41 -31.39 2.09 18.40
CA TYR A 41 -32.49 2.09 17.41
C TYR A 41 -32.65 3.42 16.68
N LEU A 42 -32.12 4.53 17.22
CA LEU A 42 -32.21 5.85 16.60
C LEU A 42 -31.52 5.96 15.22
N PRO A 43 -30.35 5.33 14.95
CA PRO A 43 -29.78 5.36 13.60
C PRO A 43 -30.70 4.76 12.53
N GLU A 44 -31.49 3.75 12.88
CA GLU A 44 -32.46 3.12 11.95
C GLU A 44 -33.73 3.99 11.80
N SER A 45 -34.12 4.71 12.84
CA SER A 45 -35.31 5.57 12.83
C SER A 45 -35.12 6.91 12.10
N VAL A 46 -33.88 7.31 11.79
CA VAL A 46 -33.55 8.50 11.00
C VAL A 46 -34.15 8.42 9.59
N GLU A 47 -34.36 7.24 9.05
CA GLU A 47 -35.02 7.04 7.76
C GLU A 47 -36.52 7.30 7.82
N ILE A 48 -37.15 7.17 9.01
CA ILE A 48 -38.59 7.28 9.20
C ILE A 48 -39.01 8.70 9.61
N ASN A 49 -38.21 9.37 10.44
CA ASN A 49 -38.49 10.76 10.87
C ASN A 49 -37.22 11.52 11.26
N THR A 50 -36.56 12.03 10.25
CA THR A 50 -35.25 12.69 10.36
C THR A 50 -35.26 13.89 11.31
N ASP A 51 -36.28 14.75 11.24
CA ASP A 51 -36.32 15.96 12.06
C ASP A 51 -36.51 15.63 13.54
N LEU A 52 -37.27 14.59 13.86
CA LEU A 52 -37.44 14.13 15.23
C LEU A 52 -36.12 13.55 15.78
N ALA A 53 -35.41 12.74 14.98
CA ALA A 53 -34.10 12.19 15.37
C ALA A 53 -33.06 13.29 15.61
N LEU A 54 -33.01 14.30 14.73
CA LEU A 54 -32.10 15.44 14.87
C LEU A 54 -32.47 16.28 16.13
N ALA A 55 -33.76 16.52 16.38
CA ALA A 55 -34.23 17.22 17.58
C ALA A 55 -33.82 16.44 18.86
N TYR A 56 -33.96 15.13 18.83
CA TYR A 56 -33.58 14.26 19.93
C TYR A 56 -32.07 14.29 20.21
N TYR A 57 -31.21 14.11 19.18
CA TYR A 57 -29.77 14.22 19.39
C TYR A 57 -29.32 15.58 19.91
N ARG A 58 -29.95 16.68 19.42
CA ARG A 58 -29.70 18.02 19.96
C ARG A 58 -30.11 18.16 21.43
N ALA A 59 -31.20 17.52 21.83
CA ALA A 59 -31.64 17.50 23.23
C ALA A 59 -30.69 16.68 24.10
N LEU A 60 -30.25 15.54 23.62
CA LEU A 60 -29.23 14.70 24.31
C LEU A 60 -27.92 15.46 24.54
N LEU A 61 -27.45 16.21 23.54
CA LEU A 61 -26.22 17.00 23.67
C LEU A 61 -26.30 18.10 24.74
N ARG A 62 -27.48 18.61 25.04
CA ARG A 62 -27.68 19.58 26.12
C ARG A 62 -27.60 18.93 27.51
N THR A 63 -27.96 17.66 27.63
CA THR A 63 -28.01 16.92 28.89
C THR A 63 -26.78 16.04 29.13
N ASN A 64 -26.22 15.48 28.08
CA ASN A 64 -25.06 14.57 28.15
C ASN A 64 -24.20 14.71 26.89
N PRO A 65 -23.34 15.75 26.80
CA PRO A 65 -22.46 15.94 25.67
C PRO A 65 -21.40 14.83 25.61
N SER A 66 -21.51 13.93 24.63
CA SER A 66 -20.51 12.89 24.34
C SER A 66 -20.13 12.91 22.87
N VAL A 67 -18.92 12.45 22.57
CA VAL A 67 -18.42 12.37 21.19
C VAL A 67 -19.30 11.47 20.33
N ASP A 68 -19.83 10.39 20.89
CA ASP A 68 -20.70 9.44 20.19
C ASP A 68 -22.03 10.10 19.75
N ILE A 69 -22.61 10.96 20.60
CA ILE A 69 -23.84 11.69 20.26
C ILE A 69 -23.56 12.75 19.19
N TYR A 70 -22.41 13.42 19.25
CA TYR A 70 -21.97 14.33 18.20
C TYR A 70 -21.75 13.60 16.87
N ASP A 71 -21.06 12.44 16.89
CA ASP A 71 -20.87 11.60 15.71
C ASP A 71 -22.20 11.20 15.07
N ALA A 72 -23.14 10.72 15.88
CA ALA A 72 -24.47 10.34 15.42
C ALA A 72 -25.24 11.54 14.81
N LEU A 73 -25.16 12.73 15.44
CA LEU A 73 -25.80 13.94 14.94
C LEU A 73 -25.17 14.39 13.61
N VAL A 74 -23.85 14.46 13.54
CA VAL A 74 -23.12 14.86 12.31
C VAL A 74 -23.43 13.89 11.16
N LYS A 75 -23.36 12.57 11.40
CA LYS A 75 -23.73 11.56 10.40
C LYS A 75 -25.17 11.68 9.95
N SER A 76 -26.08 12.00 10.86
CA SER A 76 -27.49 12.21 10.52
C SER A 76 -27.68 13.44 9.65
N TYR A 77 -26.97 14.55 9.92
CA TYR A 77 -26.98 15.73 9.05
C TYR A 77 -26.40 15.44 7.67
N ILE A 78 -25.27 14.72 7.59
CA ILE A 78 -24.66 14.33 6.32
C ILE A 78 -25.64 13.48 5.49
N ARG A 79 -26.29 12.50 6.11
CA ARG A 79 -27.25 11.60 5.44
C ARG A 79 -28.41 12.34 4.79
N VAL A 80 -28.86 13.41 5.40
CA VAL A 80 -29.98 14.23 4.87
C VAL A 80 -29.51 15.43 4.04
N GLY A 81 -28.23 15.54 3.74
CA GLY A 81 -27.67 16.61 2.91
C GLY A 81 -27.55 17.97 3.60
N ARG A 82 -27.74 18.05 4.93
CA ARG A 82 -27.63 19.29 5.72
C ARG A 82 -26.18 19.53 6.18
N THR A 83 -25.27 19.63 5.24
CA THR A 83 -23.82 19.75 5.51
C THR A 83 -23.45 21.02 6.28
N ARG A 84 -24.17 22.13 6.09
CA ARG A 84 -23.94 23.37 6.84
C ARG A 84 -24.21 23.21 8.34
N ASP A 85 -25.33 22.58 8.70
CA ASP A 85 -25.66 22.32 10.10
C ASP A 85 -24.66 21.37 10.74
N ALA A 86 -24.18 20.36 9.98
CA ALA A 86 -23.12 19.47 10.42
C ALA A 86 -21.81 20.23 10.69
N MET A 87 -21.45 21.19 9.83
CA MET A 87 -20.25 22.02 9.98
C MET A 87 -20.34 22.91 11.24
N GLU A 88 -21.50 23.49 11.52
CA GLU A 88 -21.69 24.27 12.73
C GLU A 88 -21.47 23.44 13.99
N VAL A 89 -22.02 22.22 14.03
CA VAL A 89 -21.85 21.28 15.14
C VAL A 89 -20.38 20.90 15.31
N VAL A 90 -19.68 20.52 14.24
CA VAL A 90 -18.25 20.16 14.29
C VAL A 90 -17.42 21.36 14.75
N SER A 91 -17.70 22.57 14.25
CA SER A 91 -16.99 23.78 14.64
C SER A 91 -17.21 24.16 16.12
N GLU A 92 -18.39 23.88 16.67
CA GLU A 92 -18.66 24.09 18.10
C GLU A 92 -17.84 23.15 18.97
N ILE A 93 -17.74 21.88 18.58
CA ILE A 93 -16.99 20.88 19.34
C ILE A 93 -15.49 21.12 19.24
N GLU A 94 -15.00 21.44 18.04
CA GLU A 94 -13.57 21.71 17.78
C GLU A 94 -13.07 22.88 18.64
N ARG A 95 -13.91 23.89 18.91
CA ARG A 95 -13.60 24.99 19.85
C ARG A 95 -13.47 24.52 21.30
N LYS A 96 -14.24 23.49 21.71
CA LYS A 96 -14.20 22.93 23.06
C LYS A 96 -13.05 21.97 23.29
N SER A 97 -12.71 21.20 22.25
CA SER A 97 -11.67 20.17 22.30
C SER A 97 -10.84 20.20 21.00
N PRO A 98 -9.97 21.19 20.85
CA PRO A 98 -9.08 21.28 19.70
C PRO A 98 -8.12 20.10 19.69
N ASN A 99 -7.92 19.49 18.51
CA ASN A 99 -7.06 18.32 18.30
C ASN A 99 -7.56 16.99 18.93
N ASP A 100 -8.83 16.90 19.29
CA ASP A 100 -9.42 15.61 19.61
C ASP A 100 -9.47 14.74 18.32
N PRO A 101 -8.85 13.53 18.31
CA PRO A 101 -8.78 12.69 17.14
C PRO A 101 -10.16 12.33 16.57
N GLU A 102 -11.16 12.09 17.41
CA GLU A 102 -12.51 11.74 16.94
C GLU A 102 -13.19 12.93 16.24
N ILE A 103 -12.97 14.14 16.76
CA ILE A 103 -13.49 15.36 16.14
C ILE A 103 -12.82 15.63 14.80
N LEU A 104 -11.51 15.44 14.72
CA LEU A 104 -10.77 15.54 13.45
C LEU A 104 -11.29 14.54 12.42
N PHE A 105 -11.62 13.33 12.86
CA PHE A 105 -12.19 12.32 11.97
C PHE A 105 -13.63 12.67 11.54
N LEU A 106 -14.44 13.23 12.43
CA LEU A 106 -15.77 13.75 12.08
C LEU A 106 -15.68 14.86 11.04
N LYS A 107 -14.76 15.80 11.21
CA LYS A 107 -14.50 16.86 10.23
C LYS A 107 -14.06 16.29 8.88
N TYR A 108 -13.20 15.27 8.89
CA TYR A 108 -12.84 14.53 7.69
C TYR A 108 -14.07 13.93 6.98
N GLN A 109 -14.95 13.25 7.71
CA GLN A 109 -16.16 12.66 7.13
C GLN A 109 -17.09 13.70 6.51
N LEU A 110 -17.21 14.87 7.14
CA LEU A 110 -18.00 15.99 6.63
C LEU A 110 -17.40 16.54 5.33
N LEU A 111 -16.08 16.76 5.29
CA LEU A 111 -15.39 17.18 4.08
C LEU A 111 -15.49 16.13 2.96
N LYS A 112 -15.48 14.84 3.30
CA LYS A 112 -15.72 13.77 2.33
C LYS A 112 -17.11 13.86 1.71
N ALA A 113 -18.15 14.14 2.50
CA ALA A 113 -19.49 14.36 1.99
C ALA A 113 -19.57 15.60 1.09
N GLU A 114 -18.91 16.69 1.46
CA GLU A 114 -18.82 17.91 0.66
C GLU A 114 -18.07 17.64 -0.66
N TYR A 115 -16.98 16.90 -0.64
CA TYR A 115 -16.22 16.51 -1.82
C TYR A 115 -17.08 15.82 -2.88
N PHE A 116 -17.95 14.89 -2.45
CA PHE A 116 -18.85 14.19 -3.37
C PHE A 116 -20.04 15.03 -3.84
N SER A 117 -20.44 16.02 -3.08
CA SER A 117 -21.57 16.90 -3.44
C SER A 117 -21.15 18.07 -4.32
N THR A 118 -19.90 18.50 -4.28
CA THR A 118 -19.40 19.63 -5.05
C THR A 118 -19.11 19.25 -6.51
N LYS A 119 -19.38 20.18 -7.45
CA LYS A 119 -19.08 20.02 -8.88
C LYS A 119 -17.83 20.81 -9.32
N ASP A 120 -17.38 21.72 -8.47
CA ASP A 120 -16.20 22.55 -8.75
C ASP A 120 -14.93 21.79 -8.47
N GLU A 121 -14.11 21.55 -9.49
CA GLU A 121 -12.87 20.79 -9.39
C GLU A 121 -11.78 21.51 -8.55
N GLU A 122 -11.75 22.85 -8.56
CA GLU A 122 -10.82 23.60 -7.70
C GLU A 122 -11.23 23.47 -6.22
N GLN A 123 -12.50 23.51 -5.92
CA GLN A 123 -13.01 23.26 -4.57
C GLN A 123 -12.74 21.81 -4.14
N LYS A 124 -12.97 20.82 -4.99
CA LYS A 124 -12.63 19.42 -4.71
C LYS A 124 -11.15 19.25 -4.34
N LYS A 125 -10.27 19.89 -5.09
CA LYS A 125 -8.83 19.83 -4.82
C LYS A 125 -8.49 20.43 -3.45
N ARG A 126 -9.09 21.57 -3.08
CA ARG A 126 -8.92 22.19 -1.77
C ARG A 126 -9.41 21.28 -0.64
N ILE A 127 -10.62 20.74 -0.80
CA ILE A 127 -11.23 19.81 0.16
C ILE A 127 -10.34 18.58 0.33
N LYS A 128 -9.87 17.99 -0.76
CA LYS A 128 -8.99 16.80 -0.71
C LYS A 128 -7.68 17.08 0.06
N ASN A 129 -7.07 18.24 -0.16
CA ASN A 129 -5.87 18.63 0.56
C ASN A 129 -6.12 18.82 2.07
N GLU A 130 -7.30 19.32 2.44
CA GLU A 130 -7.68 19.44 3.86
C GLU A 130 -7.97 18.08 4.48
N MET A 131 -8.65 17.20 3.77
CA MET A 131 -8.90 15.83 4.19
C MET A 131 -7.59 15.06 4.45
N GLU A 132 -6.60 15.22 3.59
CA GLU A 132 -5.27 14.63 3.75
C GLU A 132 -4.58 15.13 5.04
N LYS A 133 -4.62 16.45 5.29
CA LYS A 133 -4.08 17.02 6.53
C LYS A 133 -4.76 16.46 7.78
N LEU A 134 -6.10 16.36 7.75
CA LEU A 134 -6.87 15.83 8.88
C LEU A 134 -6.56 14.37 9.14
N LEU A 135 -6.51 13.50 8.11
CA LEU A 135 -6.13 12.10 8.26
C LEU A 135 -4.68 11.96 8.75
N SER A 136 -3.76 12.79 8.25
CA SER A 136 -2.38 12.79 8.72
C SER A 136 -2.29 13.14 10.21
N LEU A 137 -3.06 14.13 10.66
CA LEU A 137 -3.10 14.53 12.07
C LEU A 137 -3.78 13.47 12.94
N TYR A 138 -4.90 12.92 12.48
CA TYR A 138 -5.62 11.83 13.13
C TYR A 138 -4.71 10.63 13.43
N THR A 139 -3.96 10.16 12.42
CA THR A 139 -3.05 9.02 12.58
C THR A 139 -1.86 9.30 13.50
N LYS A 140 -1.47 10.57 13.67
CA LYS A 140 -0.41 10.97 14.61
C LYS A 140 -0.92 11.01 16.05
N LEU A 141 -2.12 11.50 16.26
CA LEU A 141 -2.72 11.66 17.59
C LEU A 141 -3.31 10.35 18.13
N LYS A 142 -3.81 9.49 17.23
CA LYS A 142 -4.39 8.20 17.60
C LYS A 142 -3.78 7.07 16.76
N PRO A 143 -2.55 6.65 17.10
CA PRO A 143 -1.80 5.67 16.33
C PRO A 143 -2.11 4.21 16.71
N ASP A 144 -3.25 3.90 17.33
CA ASP A 144 -3.67 2.51 17.58
C ASP A 144 -4.03 1.77 16.28
N THR A 145 -4.05 0.44 16.33
CA THR A 145 -4.27 -0.40 15.15
C THR A 145 -5.59 -0.10 14.46
N ASP A 146 -6.68 -0.01 15.23
CA ASP A 146 -8.02 0.21 14.67
C ASP A 146 -8.14 1.56 13.96
N SER A 147 -7.55 2.60 14.56
CA SER A 147 -7.51 3.94 13.98
C SER A 147 -6.65 4.01 12.73
N LEU A 148 -5.51 3.31 12.70
CA LEU A 148 -4.67 3.21 11.51
C LEU A 148 -5.35 2.42 10.39
N GLU A 149 -6.05 1.33 10.70
CA GLU A 149 -6.85 0.58 9.72
C GLU A 149 -7.97 1.43 9.13
N LYS A 150 -8.68 2.17 9.98
CA LYS A 150 -9.73 3.09 9.57
C LYS A 150 -9.17 4.17 8.64
N ALA A 151 -8.06 4.80 9.01
CA ALA A 151 -7.39 5.80 8.20
C ALA A 151 -6.88 5.24 6.87
N PHE A 152 -6.35 4.01 6.86
CA PHE A 152 -5.94 3.33 5.65
C PHE A 152 -7.09 3.14 4.66
N ARG A 153 -8.23 2.59 5.13
CA ARG A 153 -9.42 2.38 4.29
C ARG A 153 -9.94 3.69 3.69
N GLU A 154 -9.95 4.74 4.49
CA GLU A 154 -10.35 6.07 4.03
C GLU A 154 -9.36 6.63 2.99
N ALA A 155 -8.06 6.50 3.24
CA ALA A 155 -7.02 6.93 2.33
C ALA A 155 -7.06 6.18 0.98
N GLU A 156 -7.30 4.86 0.99
CA GLU A 156 -7.50 4.08 -0.26
C GLU A 156 -8.75 4.56 -1.01
N SER A 157 -9.88 4.76 -0.30
CA SER A 157 -11.15 5.17 -0.92
C SER A 157 -11.08 6.54 -1.57
N MET A 158 -10.26 7.44 -1.04
CA MET A 158 -10.09 8.82 -1.52
C MET A 158 -8.83 9.04 -2.36
N TYR A 159 -8.08 7.97 -2.67
CA TYR A 159 -6.81 8.04 -3.40
C TYR A 159 -5.84 9.04 -2.77
N ILE A 160 -5.55 8.84 -1.47
CA ILE A 160 -4.53 9.57 -0.70
C ILE A 160 -3.35 8.61 -0.41
N PRO A 161 -2.47 8.40 -1.39
CA PRO A 161 -1.48 7.31 -1.34
C PRO A 161 -0.44 7.49 -0.22
N GLU A 162 -0.10 8.73 0.17
CA GLU A 162 0.87 9.01 1.23
C GLU A 162 0.41 8.47 2.59
N ILE A 163 -0.88 8.67 2.91
CA ILE A 163 -1.46 8.17 4.15
C ILE A 163 -1.59 6.65 4.10
N ALA A 164 -2.07 6.10 2.96
CA ALA A 164 -2.16 4.66 2.77
C ALA A 164 -0.79 3.97 2.91
N TYR A 165 0.26 4.54 2.34
CA TYR A 165 1.63 4.05 2.49
C TYR A 165 2.08 4.05 3.95
N ARG A 166 1.98 5.18 4.64
CA ARG A 166 2.42 5.31 6.03
C ARG A 166 1.66 4.37 6.97
N THR A 167 0.34 4.32 6.85
CA THR A 167 -0.50 3.49 7.72
C THR A 167 -0.27 2.01 7.47
N SER A 168 -0.22 1.56 6.20
CA SER A 168 0.07 0.16 5.86
C SER A 168 1.45 -0.28 6.34
N THR A 169 2.47 0.60 6.24
CA THR A 169 3.83 0.32 6.74
C THR A 169 3.82 0.09 8.25
N VAL A 170 3.19 1.01 9.00
CA VAL A 170 3.11 0.88 10.47
C VAL A 170 2.30 -0.36 10.88
N LEU A 171 1.19 -0.64 10.19
CA LEU A 171 0.37 -1.83 10.45
C LEU A 171 1.13 -3.12 10.15
N ALA A 172 1.88 -3.17 9.04
CA ALA A 172 2.72 -4.31 8.69
C ALA A 172 3.79 -4.58 9.75
N GLU A 173 4.49 -3.54 10.21
CA GLU A 173 5.56 -3.66 11.21
C GLU A 173 5.02 -4.05 12.59
N ARG A 174 3.86 -3.55 12.99
CA ARG A 174 3.26 -3.84 14.30
C ARG A 174 2.59 -5.20 14.39
N THR A 175 1.85 -5.57 13.35
CA THR A 175 1.00 -6.77 13.39
C THR A 175 1.64 -7.99 12.77
N GLY A 176 2.59 -7.82 11.86
CA GLY A 176 3.12 -8.91 11.04
C GLY A 176 2.06 -9.57 10.15
N ASN A 177 0.86 -9.01 10.06
CA ASN A 177 -0.22 -9.56 9.25
C ASN A 177 0.13 -9.45 7.76
N LEU A 178 0.06 -10.58 7.05
CA LEU A 178 0.43 -10.67 5.64
C LEU A 178 -0.34 -9.73 4.72
N PHE A 179 -1.59 -9.41 5.04
CA PHE A 179 -2.37 -8.42 4.29
C PHE A 179 -1.69 -7.05 4.32
N TRP A 180 -1.28 -6.60 5.52
CA TRP A 180 -0.61 -5.31 5.68
C TRP A 180 0.80 -5.31 5.11
N VAL A 181 1.52 -6.43 5.26
CA VAL A 181 2.85 -6.61 4.65
C VAL A 181 2.76 -6.47 3.13
N GLU A 182 1.76 -7.08 2.50
CA GLU A 182 1.55 -7.01 1.06
C GLU A 182 1.15 -5.60 0.61
N LYS A 183 0.26 -4.92 1.34
CA LYS A 183 -0.09 -3.53 1.08
C LYS A 183 1.13 -2.60 1.19
N ALA A 184 1.88 -2.71 2.29
CA ALA A 184 3.10 -1.93 2.51
C ALA A 184 4.17 -2.20 1.45
N PHE A 185 4.29 -3.44 0.98
CA PHE A 185 5.16 -3.83 -0.11
C PHE A 185 4.84 -3.07 -1.41
N TYR A 186 3.59 -3.13 -1.87
CA TYR A 186 3.17 -2.46 -3.11
C TYR A 186 3.28 -0.93 -3.01
N TYR A 187 2.89 -0.34 -1.88
CA TYR A 187 3.06 1.09 -1.68
C TYR A 187 4.54 1.50 -1.62
N SER A 188 5.41 0.69 -0.99
CA SER A 188 6.86 0.97 -0.98
C SER A 188 7.45 1.00 -2.39
N ILE A 189 7.00 0.11 -3.28
CA ILE A 189 7.39 0.13 -4.70
C ILE A 189 6.89 1.40 -5.39
N ALA A 190 5.61 1.74 -5.21
CA ALA A 190 5.00 2.92 -5.81
C ALA A 190 5.72 4.22 -5.40
N PHE A 191 6.16 4.30 -4.14
CA PHE A 191 6.94 5.42 -3.60
C PHE A 191 8.46 5.30 -3.83
N LYS A 192 8.90 4.30 -4.59
CA LYS A 192 10.32 4.03 -4.91
C LYS A 192 11.20 3.82 -3.67
N ASN A 193 10.61 3.48 -2.54
CA ASN A 193 11.35 3.08 -1.35
C ASN A 193 11.75 1.60 -1.44
N TYR A 194 12.72 1.31 -2.30
CA TYR A 194 13.14 -0.05 -2.63
C TYR A 194 13.76 -0.78 -1.43
N ALA A 195 14.36 -0.06 -0.50
CA ALA A 195 14.90 -0.66 0.72
C ALA A 195 13.78 -1.24 1.60
N MET A 196 12.71 -0.47 1.81
CA MET A 196 11.53 -0.93 2.57
C MET A 196 10.79 -2.04 1.80
N ALA A 197 10.58 -1.87 0.50
CA ALA A 197 9.98 -2.90 -0.35
C ALA A 197 10.76 -4.22 -0.27
N SER A 198 12.10 -4.17 -0.27
CA SER A 198 12.96 -5.35 -0.15
C SER A 198 12.80 -6.05 1.22
N ARG A 199 12.62 -5.31 2.32
CA ARG A 199 12.34 -5.89 3.64
C ARG A 199 11.00 -6.62 3.66
N PHE A 200 9.95 -6.03 3.11
CA PHE A 200 8.63 -6.68 3.04
C PHE A 200 8.63 -7.87 2.07
N ALA A 201 9.39 -7.78 0.96
CA ALA A 201 9.56 -8.89 0.03
C ALA A 201 10.15 -10.13 0.73
N ASP A 202 11.09 -9.94 1.68
CA ASP A 202 11.67 -11.06 2.44
C ASP A 202 10.60 -11.81 3.24
N VAL A 203 9.75 -11.06 3.95
CA VAL A 203 8.64 -11.65 4.72
C VAL A 203 7.67 -12.39 3.79
N LEU A 204 7.37 -11.78 2.62
CA LEU A 204 6.47 -12.39 1.64
C LEU A 204 7.06 -13.65 1.00
N VAL A 205 8.36 -13.68 0.71
CA VAL A 205 9.05 -14.88 0.23
C VAL A 205 9.02 -15.98 1.29
N GLU A 206 9.30 -15.64 2.55
CA GLU A 206 9.27 -16.62 3.65
C GLU A 206 7.87 -17.22 3.85
N LYS A 207 6.82 -16.42 3.79
CA LYS A 207 5.46 -16.85 4.13
C LYS A 207 4.62 -17.30 2.93
N LYS A 208 4.82 -16.72 1.74
CA LYS A 208 4.07 -17.02 0.50
C LYS A 208 4.90 -17.75 -0.56
N GLY A 209 6.20 -17.94 -0.31
CA GLY A 209 7.09 -18.71 -1.16
C GLY A 209 7.40 -18.04 -2.49
N LYS A 210 7.57 -18.87 -3.52
CA LYS A 210 8.11 -18.49 -4.84
C LYS A 210 7.37 -17.35 -5.58
N ALA A 211 6.12 -17.06 -5.24
CA ALA A 211 5.35 -16.01 -5.90
C ALA A 211 6.03 -14.62 -5.82
N PHE A 212 6.78 -14.36 -4.74
CA PHE A 212 7.45 -13.08 -4.51
C PHE A 212 8.97 -13.10 -4.74
N VAL A 213 9.56 -14.26 -5.10
CA VAL A 213 11.01 -14.40 -5.27
C VAL A 213 11.56 -13.46 -6.34
N LYS A 214 10.87 -13.37 -7.48
CA LYS A 214 11.26 -12.49 -8.58
C LYS A 214 11.30 -11.02 -8.16
N ASP A 215 10.28 -10.58 -7.44
CA ASP A 215 10.20 -9.22 -6.92
C ASP A 215 11.29 -8.97 -5.87
N ALA A 216 11.54 -9.92 -4.97
CA ALA A 216 12.59 -9.82 -3.98
C ALA A 216 13.98 -9.68 -4.62
N ILE A 217 14.28 -10.47 -5.66
CA ILE A 217 15.54 -10.36 -6.43
C ILE A 217 15.64 -8.99 -7.10
N ASN A 218 14.59 -8.56 -7.81
CA ASN A 218 14.56 -7.28 -8.49
C ASN A 218 14.78 -6.11 -7.53
N LEU A 219 14.11 -6.13 -6.38
CA LEU A 219 14.25 -5.10 -5.36
C LEU A 219 15.62 -5.11 -4.70
N ALA A 220 16.20 -6.29 -4.47
CA ALA A 220 17.56 -6.40 -3.98
C ALA A 220 18.57 -5.78 -4.97
N LEU A 221 18.39 -6.02 -6.28
CA LEU A 221 19.20 -5.39 -7.33
C LEU A 221 18.99 -3.86 -7.36
N LEU A 222 17.76 -3.38 -7.30
CA LEU A 222 17.43 -1.95 -7.31
C LEU A 222 17.92 -1.21 -6.07
N SER A 223 17.97 -1.89 -4.91
CA SER A 223 18.53 -1.34 -3.68
C SER A 223 20.06 -1.47 -3.57
N GLY A 224 20.73 -2.02 -4.58
CA GLY A 224 22.18 -2.24 -4.60
C GLY A 224 22.65 -3.40 -3.73
N ASN A 225 21.75 -4.23 -3.18
CA ASN A 225 22.11 -5.38 -2.37
C ASN A 225 22.34 -6.63 -3.24
N LEU A 226 23.47 -6.65 -3.94
CA LEU A 226 23.84 -7.73 -4.87
C LEU A 226 23.93 -9.08 -4.16
N GLN A 227 24.53 -9.14 -2.98
CA GLN A 227 24.69 -10.40 -2.24
C GLN A 227 23.33 -11.05 -1.97
N LYS A 228 22.33 -10.27 -1.55
CA LYS A 228 20.98 -10.74 -1.31
C LYS A 228 20.31 -11.22 -2.59
N ALA A 229 20.45 -10.47 -3.69
CA ALA A 229 19.93 -10.87 -4.99
C ALA A 229 20.49 -12.22 -5.45
N PHE A 230 21.80 -12.41 -5.32
CA PHE A 230 22.45 -13.69 -5.65
C PHE A 230 22.02 -14.83 -4.74
N THR A 231 21.84 -14.58 -3.45
CA THR A 231 21.36 -15.60 -2.50
C THR A 231 19.97 -16.09 -2.90
N TYR A 232 19.04 -15.20 -3.14
CA TYR A 232 17.70 -15.57 -3.61
C TYR A 232 17.73 -16.28 -4.96
N ALA A 233 18.48 -15.72 -5.92
CA ALA A 233 18.62 -16.32 -7.23
C ALA A 233 19.15 -17.78 -7.12
N LYS A 234 20.19 -18.02 -6.34
CA LYS A 234 20.76 -19.35 -6.15
C LYS A 234 19.76 -20.31 -5.49
N THR A 235 19.06 -19.86 -4.44
CA THR A 235 18.12 -20.70 -3.70
C THR A 235 16.93 -21.13 -4.56
N TYR A 236 16.39 -20.23 -5.34
CA TYR A 236 15.14 -20.46 -6.07
C TYR A 236 15.29 -20.67 -7.58
N TYR A 237 16.54 -20.70 -8.10
CA TYR A 237 16.81 -20.80 -9.53
C TYR A 237 16.06 -21.95 -10.22
N GLN A 238 16.05 -23.13 -9.60
CA GLN A 238 15.42 -24.33 -10.16
C GLN A 238 13.89 -24.26 -10.18
N GLU A 239 13.32 -23.44 -9.30
CA GLU A 239 11.87 -23.28 -9.17
C GLU A 239 11.28 -22.28 -10.15
N LEU A 240 12.11 -21.43 -10.76
CA LEU A 240 11.68 -20.42 -11.73
C LEU A 240 11.41 -21.04 -13.11
N PRO A 241 10.42 -20.54 -13.85
CA PRO A 241 10.23 -20.93 -15.25
C PRO A 241 11.47 -20.65 -16.12
N PRO A 242 11.75 -21.45 -17.16
CA PRO A 242 12.96 -21.30 -17.99
C PRO A 242 13.17 -19.89 -18.57
N ALA A 243 12.10 -19.24 -19.01
CA ALA A 243 12.18 -17.88 -19.55
C ALA A 243 12.58 -16.85 -18.47
N GLU A 244 12.07 -17.01 -17.23
CA GLU A 244 12.43 -16.16 -16.11
C GLU A 244 13.84 -16.41 -15.62
N ARG A 245 14.31 -17.67 -15.58
CA ARG A 245 15.69 -18.01 -15.28
C ARG A 245 16.66 -17.31 -16.22
N ARG A 246 16.41 -17.37 -17.54
CA ARG A 246 17.25 -16.71 -18.54
C ARG A 246 17.30 -15.19 -18.35
N SER A 247 16.15 -14.56 -18.13
CA SER A 247 16.08 -13.11 -17.85
C SER A 247 16.82 -12.74 -16.57
N LEU A 248 16.68 -13.54 -15.52
CA LEU A 248 17.36 -13.35 -14.26
C LEU A 248 18.90 -13.44 -14.42
N ILE A 249 19.40 -14.49 -15.07
CA ILE A 249 20.86 -14.67 -15.29
C ILE A 249 21.44 -13.48 -16.06
N LYS A 250 20.78 -13.05 -17.15
CA LYS A 250 21.22 -11.86 -17.89
C LYS A 250 21.32 -10.65 -16.98
N ARG A 251 20.29 -10.39 -16.18
CA ARG A 251 20.27 -9.23 -15.28
C ARG A 251 21.31 -9.31 -14.18
N LEU A 252 21.55 -10.49 -13.60
CA LEU A 252 22.61 -10.69 -12.62
C LEU A 252 24.00 -10.43 -13.22
N ILE A 253 24.23 -10.83 -14.48
CA ILE A 253 25.46 -10.56 -15.20
C ILE A 253 25.61 -9.05 -15.46
N GLU A 254 24.56 -8.39 -15.96
CA GLU A 254 24.58 -6.95 -16.26
C GLU A 254 24.91 -6.10 -15.04
N VAL A 255 24.33 -6.44 -13.89
CA VAL A 255 24.48 -5.64 -12.66
C VAL A 255 25.71 -6.06 -11.84
N GLY A 256 26.02 -7.35 -11.80
CA GLY A 256 27.10 -7.88 -10.95
C GLY A 256 28.50 -7.83 -11.57
N LEU A 257 28.58 -7.76 -12.90
CA LEU A 257 29.85 -7.80 -13.64
C LEU A 257 30.47 -6.41 -13.78
N THR A 258 31.63 -6.20 -13.19
CA THR A 258 32.38 -4.94 -13.29
C THR A 258 33.76 -5.16 -13.93
N LYS A 259 34.49 -4.06 -14.18
CA LYS A 259 35.89 -4.11 -14.68
C LYS A 259 36.83 -4.75 -13.67
N GLU A 260 36.56 -4.63 -12.39
CA GLU A 260 37.41 -5.03 -11.29
C GLU A 260 37.20 -6.51 -10.92
N ASN A 261 35.98 -7.06 -11.21
CA ASN A 261 35.59 -8.38 -10.72
C ASN A 261 35.33 -9.44 -11.80
N TYR A 262 35.51 -9.13 -13.09
CA TYR A 262 34.99 -9.95 -14.17
C TYR A 262 35.46 -11.41 -14.16
N LEU A 263 36.70 -11.69 -13.73
CA LEU A 263 37.20 -13.07 -13.63
C LEU A 263 36.59 -13.81 -12.42
N SER A 264 36.63 -13.19 -11.25
CA SER A 264 36.06 -13.80 -10.04
C SER A 264 34.54 -13.98 -10.17
N PHE A 265 33.86 -13.02 -10.81
CA PHE A 265 32.46 -13.12 -11.11
C PHE A 265 32.10 -14.24 -12.10
N ARG A 266 32.93 -14.41 -13.16
CA ARG A 266 32.80 -15.53 -14.11
C ARG A 266 32.82 -16.87 -13.39
N GLU A 267 33.83 -17.09 -12.54
CA GLU A 267 33.96 -18.32 -11.79
C GLU A 267 32.83 -18.54 -10.79
N TYR A 268 32.39 -17.46 -10.12
CA TYR A 268 31.25 -17.50 -9.23
C TYR A 268 29.99 -17.93 -9.95
N MET A 269 29.69 -17.34 -11.11
CA MET A 269 28.48 -17.66 -11.91
C MET A 269 28.50 -19.12 -12.37
N LYS A 270 29.63 -19.60 -12.90
CA LYS A 270 29.79 -21.00 -13.34
C LYS A 270 29.60 -21.99 -12.20
N LYS A 271 30.08 -21.66 -11.00
CA LYS A 271 29.99 -22.53 -9.83
C LYS A 271 28.59 -22.49 -9.18
N SER A 272 27.94 -21.35 -9.21
CA SER A 272 26.68 -21.11 -8.46
C SER A 272 25.44 -21.44 -9.25
N PHE A 273 25.49 -21.40 -10.58
CA PHE A 273 24.33 -21.60 -11.45
C PHE A 273 24.57 -22.66 -12.51
N PRO A 274 23.62 -23.58 -12.76
CA PRO A 274 23.66 -24.53 -13.88
C PRO A 274 23.32 -23.83 -15.18
N LEU A 275 24.23 -23.01 -15.69
CA LEU A 275 24.04 -22.18 -16.88
C LEU A 275 23.79 -23.03 -18.13
N THR A 276 22.76 -22.69 -18.89
CA THR A 276 22.54 -23.24 -20.23
C THR A 276 23.65 -22.81 -21.20
N PRO A 277 23.84 -23.50 -22.34
CA PRO A 277 24.84 -23.09 -23.34
C PRO A 277 24.66 -21.59 -23.78
N GLU A 278 23.43 -21.13 -23.94
CA GLU A 278 23.15 -19.72 -24.29
C GLU A 278 23.52 -18.74 -23.18
N GLU A 279 23.21 -19.06 -21.93
CA GLU A 279 23.56 -18.25 -20.76
C GLU A 279 25.06 -18.20 -20.54
N ARG A 280 25.74 -19.33 -20.73
CA ARG A 280 27.18 -19.40 -20.69
C ARG A 280 27.82 -18.56 -21.79
N LEU A 281 27.31 -18.65 -23.02
CA LEU A 281 27.79 -17.83 -24.11
C LEU A 281 27.63 -16.33 -23.83
N TYR A 282 26.48 -15.95 -23.25
CA TYR A 282 26.23 -14.56 -22.86
C TYR A 282 27.20 -14.09 -21.77
N LEU A 283 27.45 -14.90 -20.74
CA LEU A 283 28.43 -14.62 -19.69
C LEU A 283 29.83 -14.41 -20.27
N GLU A 284 30.29 -15.32 -21.13
CA GLU A 284 31.62 -15.23 -21.73
C GLU A 284 31.75 -13.97 -22.61
N LYS A 285 30.74 -13.65 -23.43
CA LYS A 285 30.70 -12.38 -24.20
C LYS A 285 30.91 -11.17 -23.31
N GLU A 286 30.16 -11.07 -22.22
CA GLU A 286 30.22 -9.92 -21.31
C GLU A 286 31.55 -9.87 -20.52
N VAL A 287 32.08 -11.00 -20.10
CA VAL A 287 33.39 -11.08 -19.42
C VAL A 287 34.50 -10.57 -20.36
N MET A 288 34.53 -11.02 -21.62
CA MET A 288 35.52 -10.57 -22.59
C MET A 288 35.39 -9.08 -22.90
N ARG A 289 34.14 -8.51 -22.98
CA ARG A 289 33.94 -7.07 -23.11
C ARG A 289 34.52 -6.31 -21.93
N ARG A 290 34.36 -6.81 -20.69
CA ARG A 290 34.92 -6.17 -19.49
C ARG A 290 36.45 -6.23 -19.48
N ALA A 291 37.05 -7.34 -19.91
CA ALA A 291 38.50 -7.45 -20.07
C ALA A 291 39.04 -6.41 -21.10
N LEU A 292 38.36 -6.26 -22.24
CA LEU A 292 38.71 -5.24 -23.22
C LEU A 292 38.61 -3.81 -22.62
N TRP A 293 37.54 -3.50 -21.90
CA TRP A 293 37.31 -2.19 -21.27
C TRP A 293 38.31 -1.92 -20.13
N ALA A 294 38.74 -2.96 -19.44
CA ALA A 294 39.81 -2.89 -18.45
C ALA A 294 41.20 -2.74 -19.06
N LYS A 295 41.32 -2.88 -20.42
CA LYS A 295 42.58 -2.94 -21.16
C LYS A 295 43.48 -4.08 -20.72
N ASP A 296 42.90 -5.14 -20.16
CA ASP A 296 43.62 -6.35 -19.79
C ASP A 296 43.71 -7.30 -21.00
N TYR A 297 44.59 -6.92 -21.92
CA TYR A 297 44.73 -7.60 -23.21
C TYR A 297 45.27 -9.03 -23.09
N GLU A 298 46.11 -9.28 -22.12
CA GLU A 298 46.66 -10.64 -21.91
C GLU A 298 45.58 -11.61 -21.43
N THR A 299 44.74 -11.17 -20.47
CA THR A 299 43.59 -11.97 -20.06
C THR A 299 42.57 -12.09 -21.19
N LEU A 300 42.33 -11.03 -21.95
CA LEU A 300 41.42 -11.06 -23.10
C LEU A 300 41.88 -12.07 -24.16
N LYS A 301 43.15 -12.08 -24.53
CA LYS A 301 43.75 -13.07 -25.47
C LYS A 301 43.49 -14.50 -24.99
N ARG A 302 43.78 -14.76 -23.70
CA ARG A 302 43.52 -16.08 -23.11
C ARG A 302 42.05 -16.46 -23.17
N LEU A 303 41.14 -15.58 -22.79
CA LEU A 303 39.70 -15.81 -22.85
C LEU A 303 39.18 -16.07 -24.28
N ILE A 304 39.70 -15.36 -25.28
CA ILE A 304 39.38 -15.62 -26.68
C ILE A 304 39.78 -17.05 -27.07
N ILE A 305 41.00 -17.47 -26.77
CA ILE A 305 41.50 -18.83 -27.07
C ILE A 305 40.66 -19.89 -26.35
N GLU A 306 40.36 -19.70 -25.06
CA GLU A 306 39.54 -20.62 -24.29
C GLU A 306 38.09 -20.77 -24.86
N ASN A 307 37.58 -19.76 -25.55
CA ASN A 307 36.21 -19.75 -26.06
C ASN A 307 36.09 -20.00 -27.58
N LEU A 308 37.19 -20.34 -28.26
CA LEU A 308 37.11 -20.66 -29.70
C LEU A 308 36.20 -21.85 -30.01
N TYR A 309 36.03 -22.80 -29.10
CA TYR A 309 35.12 -23.95 -29.26
C TYR A 309 33.64 -23.57 -29.34
N LEU A 310 33.27 -22.39 -28.85
CA LEU A 310 31.89 -21.86 -28.94
C LEU A 310 31.57 -21.18 -30.28
N SER A 311 32.56 -21.14 -31.21
CA SER A 311 32.50 -20.41 -32.49
C SER A 311 31.64 -21.09 -33.56
N GLN A 312 30.51 -21.68 -33.20
CA GLN A 312 29.62 -22.37 -34.14
C GLN A 312 28.81 -21.38 -35.05
N SER A 313 28.48 -20.18 -34.54
CA SER A 313 27.76 -19.17 -35.34
C SER A 313 28.72 -18.15 -35.96
N LEU A 314 28.33 -17.64 -37.17
CA LEU A 314 29.07 -16.55 -37.81
C LEU A 314 29.13 -15.30 -36.93
N GLU A 315 28.03 -14.96 -36.25
CA GLU A 315 27.96 -13.82 -35.32
C GLU A 315 29.01 -13.91 -34.22
N TYR A 316 29.19 -15.10 -33.64
CA TYR A 316 30.16 -15.28 -32.56
C TYR A 316 31.62 -15.30 -33.08
N ARG A 317 31.86 -15.84 -34.26
CA ARG A 317 33.16 -15.73 -34.92
C ARG A 317 33.55 -14.27 -35.18
N THR A 318 32.63 -13.49 -35.70
CA THR A 318 32.84 -12.04 -35.92
C THR A 318 33.13 -11.31 -34.59
N PHE A 319 32.36 -11.60 -33.55
CA PHE A 319 32.58 -11.04 -32.23
C PHE A 319 33.99 -11.36 -31.68
N LEU A 320 34.45 -12.60 -31.77
CA LEU A 320 35.79 -12.97 -31.30
C LEU A 320 36.88 -12.28 -32.11
N LEU A 321 36.70 -12.13 -33.41
CA LEU A 321 37.64 -11.43 -34.27
C LEU A 321 37.68 -9.92 -33.96
N GLU A 322 36.56 -9.31 -33.75
CA GLU A 322 36.48 -7.88 -33.31
C GLU A 322 37.23 -7.66 -32.01
N LEU A 323 37.04 -8.54 -31.03
CA LEU A 323 37.79 -8.48 -29.78
C LEU A 323 39.29 -8.68 -29.96
N ALA A 324 39.69 -9.62 -30.83
CA ALA A 324 41.09 -9.86 -31.12
C ALA A 324 41.74 -8.63 -31.80
N LEU A 325 41.05 -7.97 -32.72
CA LEU A 325 41.49 -6.71 -33.29
C LEU A 325 41.55 -5.58 -32.25
N GLY A 326 40.61 -5.55 -31.31
CA GLY A 326 40.57 -4.62 -30.20
C GLY A 326 41.74 -4.70 -29.23
N THR A 327 42.52 -5.82 -29.26
CA THR A 327 43.76 -5.95 -28.48
C THR A 327 44.92 -5.09 -29.04
N GLY A 328 44.81 -4.61 -30.27
CA GLY A 328 45.87 -3.89 -30.96
C GLY A 328 47.03 -4.78 -31.43
N ASP A 329 46.89 -6.09 -31.35
CA ASP A 329 47.92 -7.08 -31.78
C ASP A 329 47.49 -7.73 -33.11
N PRO A 330 48.05 -7.30 -34.25
CA PRO A 330 47.65 -7.79 -35.57
C PRO A 330 48.07 -9.26 -35.79
N TYR A 331 49.13 -9.74 -35.14
CA TYR A 331 49.55 -11.11 -35.25
C TYR A 331 48.61 -12.05 -34.50
N PHE A 332 48.17 -11.66 -33.33
CA PHE A 332 47.15 -12.37 -32.59
C PHE A 332 45.82 -12.42 -33.33
N ALA A 333 45.34 -11.28 -33.85
CA ALA A 333 44.09 -11.22 -34.65
C ALA A 333 44.17 -12.13 -35.85
N ARG A 334 45.30 -12.18 -36.57
CA ARG A 334 45.52 -13.09 -37.73
C ARG A 334 45.48 -14.56 -37.30
N ASP A 335 46.08 -14.92 -36.16
CA ASP A 335 46.04 -16.31 -35.61
C ASP A 335 44.61 -16.71 -35.29
N VAL A 336 43.85 -15.84 -34.58
CA VAL A 336 42.45 -16.08 -34.29
C VAL A 336 41.63 -16.25 -35.53
N ALA A 337 41.80 -15.39 -36.55
CA ALA A 337 41.13 -15.50 -37.83
C ALA A 337 41.40 -16.84 -38.52
N LYS A 338 42.64 -17.27 -38.54
CA LYS A 338 43.01 -18.57 -39.10
C LYS A 338 42.28 -19.71 -38.36
N ARG A 339 42.29 -19.72 -37.02
CA ARG A 339 41.64 -20.79 -36.23
C ARG A 339 40.13 -20.82 -36.41
N LEU A 340 39.49 -19.65 -36.57
CA LEU A 340 38.04 -19.53 -36.76
C LEU A 340 37.55 -19.97 -38.17
N TYR A 341 38.42 -19.83 -39.18
CA TYR A 341 38.02 -20.02 -40.60
C TYR A 341 38.83 -21.15 -41.32
N SER A 342 39.93 -21.67 -40.73
CA SER A 342 40.68 -22.78 -41.35
C SER A 342 40.07 -24.17 -41.09
N GLY A 343 39.06 -24.30 -40.22
CA GLY A 343 38.41 -25.58 -39.89
C GLY A 343 37.27 -25.97 -40.83
N ASN A 344 37.07 -25.28 -41.93
CA ASN A 344 36.01 -25.54 -42.94
C ASN A 344 36.56 -26.06 -44.27
N ASN A 345 37.69 -26.82 -44.26
CA ASN A 345 38.12 -27.62 -45.39
C ASN A 345 38.08 -29.09 -45.06
#